data_7ef54ece614a5947ef269d314b814b06
#
_entry.id   7ef54ece614a5947ef269d314b814b06
#
_cell.length_a   1.000
_cell.length_b   1.000
_cell.length_c   1.000
_cell.angle_alpha   90.00
_cell.angle_beta   90.00
_cell.angle_gamma   90.00
#
_symmetry.space_group_name_H-M   'P 1'
#
loop_
_entity.id
_entity.type
_entity.pdbx_description
1 polymer ?
#
loop_
_entity_poly.entity_id
_entity_poly.type
_entity_poly.pdbx_seq_one_letter_code
_entity_poly.pdbx_strand_id
1 'polypeptide(L)' 'MVHETKDYICSEFADMVNEQVESINNALGKVVIEVGNSEELDGCVNIYIDGKPHYYPATEDETSAFLDGMLVALKLK' A
#
# COMPACT_ATOMS: atom_id res chain seq x y z
N MET A 1 -6.87 -1.13 10.58
CA MET A 1 -6.38 0.02 11.32
C MET A 1 -5.44 0.85 10.47
N VAL A 2 -5.50 2.15 10.61
CA VAL A 2 -4.64 3.05 9.84
C VAL A 2 -3.35 3.29 10.61
N HIS A 3 -2.23 3.11 9.95
CA HIS A 3 -0.92 3.37 10.53
C HIS A 3 -0.45 4.76 10.16
N GLU A 4 0.39 5.33 10.99
CA GLU A 4 0.95 6.63 10.70
C GLU A 4 1.90 6.53 9.53
N THR A 5 1.74 7.43 8.58
CA THR A 5 2.56 7.40 7.38
C THR A 5 3.92 8.07 7.56
N LYS A 6 4.08 8.84 8.64
CA LYS A 6 5.33 9.56 8.88
C LYS A 6 6.54 8.65 9.00
N ASP A 7 6.32 7.38 9.34
CA ASP A 7 7.39 6.41 9.49
C ASP A 7 7.68 5.65 8.21
N TYR A 8 7.00 5.99 7.14
CA TYR A 8 7.32 5.45 5.83
C TYR A 8 8.71 5.95 5.42
N ILE A 9 9.22 5.37 4.35
CA ILE A 9 10.54 5.70 3.85
C ILE A 9 10.65 7.21 3.59
N CYS A 10 9.63 7.80 2.98
CA CYS A 10 9.56 9.24 2.80
C CYS A 10 8.10 9.67 2.65
N SER A 11 7.84 10.98 2.88
CA SER A 11 6.47 11.48 2.80
C SER A 11 5.89 11.44 1.40
N GLU A 12 6.71 11.64 0.39
CA GLU A 12 6.26 11.54 -0.99
C GLU A 12 5.80 10.13 -1.33
N PHE A 13 6.53 9.15 -0.84
CA PHE A 13 6.15 7.76 -1.01
C PHE A 13 4.82 7.48 -0.32
N ALA A 14 4.66 7.96 0.90
CA ALA A 14 3.43 7.76 1.65
C ALA A 14 2.22 8.35 0.92
N ASP A 15 2.38 9.56 0.37
CA ASP A 15 1.32 10.22 -0.38
C ASP A 15 0.95 9.41 -1.63
N MET A 16 1.94 8.92 -2.34
CA MET A 16 1.72 8.10 -3.53
C MET A 16 0.97 6.81 -3.18
N VAL A 17 1.41 6.14 -2.14
CA VAL A 17 0.79 4.89 -1.70
C VAL A 17 -0.66 5.13 -1.29
N ASN A 18 -0.91 6.16 -0.50
CA ASN A 18 -2.26 6.47 -0.05
C ASN A 18 -3.20 6.74 -1.23
N GLU A 19 -2.71 7.47 -2.22
CA GLU A 19 -3.48 7.77 -3.42
C GLU A 19 -3.79 6.52 -4.22
N GLN A 20 -2.81 5.65 -4.41
CA GLN A 20 -2.99 4.40 -5.12
C GLN A 20 -3.96 3.47 -4.40
N VAL A 21 -3.81 3.34 -3.09
CA VAL A 21 -4.70 2.51 -2.27
C VAL A 21 -6.13 3.02 -2.34
N GLU A 22 -6.31 4.33 -2.24
CA GLU A 22 -7.63 4.92 -2.33
C GLU A 22 -8.28 4.65 -3.69
N SER A 23 -7.53 4.79 -4.77
CA SER A 23 -8.03 4.52 -6.11
C SER A 23 -8.48 3.06 -6.26
N ILE A 24 -7.69 2.14 -5.75
CA ILE A 24 -8.02 0.71 -5.83
C ILE A 24 -9.28 0.41 -5.02
N ASN A 25 -9.34 0.88 -3.78
CA ASN A 25 -10.49 0.61 -2.91
C ASN A 25 -11.76 1.23 -3.46
N ASN A 26 -11.67 2.43 -4.01
CA ASN A 26 -12.83 3.09 -4.61
C ASN A 26 -13.34 2.30 -5.81
N ALA A 27 -12.45 1.78 -6.65
CA ALA A 27 -12.84 0.99 -7.81
C ALA A 27 -13.53 -0.31 -7.40
N LEU A 28 -13.12 -0.89 -6.28
CA LEU A 28 -13.69 -2.13 -5.79
C LEU A 28 -14.93 -1.93 -4.93
N GLY A 29 -15.22 -0.68 -4.56
CA GLY A 29 -16.41 -0.34 -3.79
C GLY A 29 -16.31 -0.70 -2.30
N LYS A 30 -15.14 -1.07 -1.82
CA LYS A 30 -14.92 -1.39 -0.41
C LYS A 30 -13.42 -1.33 -0.09
N VAL A 31 -13.11 -1.32 1.18
CA VAL A 31 -11.70 -1.33 1.62
C VAL A 31 -11.16 -2.75 1.49
N VAL A 32 -10.29 -2.96 0.52
CA VAL A 32 -9.68 -4.26 0.26
C VAL A 32 -8.19 -4.21 0.58
N ILE A 33 -7.52 -3.10 0.23
CA ILE A 33 -6.09 -2.94 0.40
C ILE A 33 -5.80 -1.97 1.54
N GLU A 34 -4.88 -2.34 2.41
CA GLU A 34 -4.37 -1.44 3.44
C GLU A 34 -2.86 -1.59 3.49
N VAL A 35 -2.18 -0.49 3.74
CA VAL A 35 -0.73 -0.46 3.84
C VAL A 35 -0.35 0.24 5.14
N GLY A 36 0.53 -0.37 5.91
CA GLY A 36 0.99 0.19 7.16
C GLY A 36 2.49 0.03 7.31
N ASN A 37 3.08 0.78 8.23
CA ASN A 37 4.51 0.68 8.49
C ASN A 37 4.86 -0.68 9.07
N SER A 38 6.02 -1.21 8.66
CA SER A 38 6.55 -2.42 9.26
C SER A 38 7.19 -2.09 10.60
N GLU A 39 6.89 -2.88 11.61
CA GLU A 39 7.53 -2.74 12.91
C GLU A 39 8.83 -3.54 12.96
N GLU A 40 9.02 -4.44 12.02
CA GLU A 40 10.19 -5.32 12.01
C GLU A 40 11.36 -4.75 11.23
N LEU A 41 11.08 -4.09 10.12
CA LEU A 41 12.12 -3.56 9.23
C LEU A 41 11.86 -2.10 8.92
N ASP A 42 12.77 -1.25 9.31
CA ASP A 42 12.70 0.17 8.99
C ASP A 42 12.71 0.36 7.48
N GLY A 43 11.91 1.30 7.02
CA GLY A 43 11.84 1.60 5.60
C GLY A 43 11.02 0.64 4.79
N CYS A 44 10.33 -0.29 5.44
CA CYS A 44 9.44 -1.23 4.79
C CYS A 44 8.01 -1.05 5.28
N VAL A 45 7.07 -1.62 4.54
CA VAL A 45 5.65 -1.54 4.88
C VAL A 45 5.03 -2.93 4.81
N ASN A 46 3.93 -3.09 5.53
CA ASN A 46 3.11 -4.30 5.44
C ASN A 46 1.92 -4.01 4.55
N ILE A 47 1.62 -4.94 3.65
CA ILE A 47 0.48 -4.85 2.75
C ILE A 47 -0.55 -5.87 3.19
N TYR A 48 -1.78 -5.41 3.38
CA TYR A 48 -2.89 -6.26 3.80
C TYR A 48 -3.95 -6.29 2.72
N ILE A 49 -4.45 -7.49 2.44
CA ILE A 49 -5.58 -7.67 1.53
C ILE A 49 -6.68 -8.36 2.31
N ASP A 50 -7.84 -7.72 2.37
CA ASP A 50 -8.99 -8.21 3.15
C ASP A 50 -8.60 -8.44 4.62
N GLY A 51 -7.74 -7.59 5.15
CA GLY A 51 -7.31 -7.65 6.53
C GLY A 51 -6.21 -8.66 6.83
N LYS A 52 -5.71 -9.35 5.81
CA LYS A 52 -4.67 -10.37 5.98
C LYS A 52 -3.35 -9.90 5.36
N PRO A 53 -2.22 -10.16 6.03
CA PRO A 53 -0.93 -9.85 5.44
C PRO A 53 -0.76 -10.57 4.12
N HIS A 54 -0.36 -9.84 3.09
CA HIS A 54 -0.17 -10.42 1.77
C HIS A 54 1.32 -10.49 1.41
N TYR A 55 1.96 -9.35 1.44
CA TYR A 55 3.35 -9.25 1.01
C TYR A 55 4.07 -8.36 1.99
N TYR A 56 4.97 -8.97 2.76
CA TYR A 56 5.50 -8.20 3.86
C TYR A 56 6.79 -8.84 4.39
N PRO A 57 7.69 -8.02 4.92
CA PRO A 57 7.67 -6.57 4.73
C PRO A 57 8.11 -6.21 3.32
N ALA A 58 7.50 -5.20 2.74
CA ALA A 58 7.77 -4.78 1.38
C ALA A 58 8.57 -3.48 1.36
N THR A 59 9.53 -3.38 0.44
CA THR A 59 10.28 -2.15 0.23
C THR A 59 9.43 -1.15 -0.56
N GLU A 60 9.97 0.06 -0.74
CA GLU A 60 9.32 1.08 -1.58
C GLU A 60 9.05 0.57 -2.99
N ASP A 61 10.09 0.01 -3.61
CA ASP A 61 9.99 -0.47 -4.98
C ASP A 61 9.00 -1.61 -5.10
N GLU A 62 9.02 -2.54 -4.17
CA GLU A 62 8.10 -3.67 -4.17
C GLU A 62 6.66 -3.21 -3.98
N THR A 63 6.43 -2.29 -3.06
CA THR A 63 5.10 -1.76 -2.83
C THR A 63 4.57 -1.03 -4.05
N SER A 64 5.40 -0.19 -4.65
CA SER A 64 5.03 0.55 -5.85
C SER A 64 4.68 -0.39 -6.99
N ALA A 65 5.50 -1.40 -7.21
CA ALA A 65 5.26 -2.38 -8.28
C ALA A 65 3.96 -3.15 -8.05
N PHE A 66 3.71 -3.55 -6.82
CA PHE A 66 2.51 -4.29 -6.47
C PHE A 66 1.25 -3.46 -6.72
N LEU A 67 1.24 -2.23 -6.23
CA LEU A 67 0.09 -1.35 -6.41
C LEU A 67 -0.12 -0.94 -7.86
N ASP A 68 0.95 -0.68 -8.59
CA ASP A 68 0.88 -0.39 -10.02
C ASP A 68 0.27 -1.57 -10.77
N GLY A 69 0.69 -2.78 -10.42
CA GLY A 69 0.14 -3.98 -11.04
C GLY A 69 -1.37 -4.10 -10.82
N MET A 70 -1.85 -3.79 -9.63
CA MET A 70 -3.27 -3.79 -9.35
C MET A 70 -4.02 -2.72 -10.15
N LEU A 71 -3.44 -1.52 -10.23
CA LEU A 71 -4.05 -0.44 -11.00
C LEU A 71 -4.18 -0.81 -12.47
N VAL A 72 -3.15 -1.42 -13.03
CA VAL A 72 -3.18 -1.88 -14.41
C VAL A 72 -4.22 -2.96 -14.60
N ALA A 73 -4.27 -3.92 -13.70
CA ALA A 73 -5.23 -5.03 -13.77
C ALA A 73 -6.68 -4.53 -13.69
N LEU A 74 -6.92 -3.48 -12.92
CA LEU A 74 -8.24 -2.88 -12.78
C LEU A 74 -8.51 -1.82 -13.86
N LYS A 75 -7.55 -1.60 -14.75
CA LYS A 75 -7.65 -0.62 -15.84
C LYS A 75 -7.81 0.81 -15.34
N LEU A 76 -7.18 1.11 -14.23
CA LEU A 76 -7.18 2.45 -13.64
C LEU A 76 -5.95 3.26 -14.03
N LYS A 77 -5.01 2.65 -14.71
CA LYS A 77 -3.77 3.29 -15.07
C LYS A 77 -3.40 2.97 -16.52
#